data_03ddd9e0164a700ec5865e696506dd4c
#
_entry.id   03ddd9e0164a700ec5865e696506dd4c
#
_cell.length_a   1.000
_cell.length_b   1.000
_cell.length_c   1.000
_cell.angle_alpha   90.00
_cell.angle_beta   90.00
_cell.angle_gamma   90.00
#
_symmetry.space_group_name_H-M   'P 1'
#
loop_
_entity.id
_entity.type
_entity.pdbx_description
1 polymer ?
#
loop_
_entity_poly.entity_id
_entity_poly.type
_entity_poly.pdbx_seq_one_letter_code
_entity_poly.pdbx_strand_id
1 'polypeptide(L)'
;MTLSVAXXXXLSITSELDDAKRGIKYGLGSSGAVVVATIQAVLDFYDTPRTPLLVYKLSVLTNLRLSQRGSFGDIAASSFGGMVYYTSPDRSSLLEQIQSQTIKGICDADWKDLTIERLPEIPDFALLVGWTGQVAITDSLIQATEKKRKVETDSEFYKEFLKKSHAIVQGLQIAWNKQDIPALQEGIRANRALLNEFAKVMQLEIETPALQTLCALAEQNGACAKTSGAGGGDCGICFTQSEQQRQQIENQWAKAQIQVLPIAIAEAW
;
A
#
# COMPACT_ATOMS: atom_id res chain seq x y z
N MET A 1 -6.95 12.80 3.93
CA MET A 1 -6.75 13.22 5.34
C MET A 1 -6.31 14.67 5.33
N THR A 2 -6.98 15.52 6.11
CA THR A 2 -6.68 16.95 6.19
C THR A 2 -6.10 17.27 7.57
N LEU A 3 -5.07 18.10 7.60
CA LEU A 3 -4.43 18.58 8.81
C LEU A 3 -4.43 20.10 8.82
N SER A 4 -4.78 20.72 9.95
CA SER A 4 -4.71 22.16 10.12
C SER A 4 -3.92 22.48 11.38
N VAL A 5 -3.13 23.57 11.37
CA VAL A 5 -2.37 24.08 12.53
C VAL A 5 -3.07 25.37 12.99
N ALA A 6 -3.51 25.36 14.23
CA ALA A 6 -4.09 26.57 14.89
C ALA A 6 -3.10 27.11 15.90
N UNK A 7 -3.37 28.30 16.11
CA UNK A 7 -2.51 29.05 16.93
C UNK A 7 -2.05 28.44 18.24
N UNK A 8 -2.41 28.02 18.72
CA UNK A 8 -1.90 27.30 19.77
C UNK A 8 -1.29 26.02 19.21
N UNK A 9 -0.72 25.76 19.06
CA UNK A 9 -0.21 24.62 18.57
C UNK A 9 -1.16 23.49 18.63
N UNK A 10 -2.03 23.58 18.25
CA UNK A 10 -2.90 22.58 18.07
C UNK A 10 -2.77 22.09 16.77
N LEU A 11 -2.64 20.90 16.73
CA LEU A 11 -2.67 20.13 15.51
C LEU A 11 -3.97 19.36 15.47
N SER A 12 -4.86 19.71 14.57
CA SER A 12 -6.14 19.00 14.41
C SER A 12 -6.02 17.96 13.30
N ILE A 13 -6.41 16.73 13.58
CA ILE A 13 -6.35 15.60 12.63
C ILE A 13 -7.78 15.12 12.35
N THR A 14 -8.17 15.10 11.08
CA THR A 14 -9.43 14.50 10.64
C THR A 14 -9.15 13.41 9.60
N SER A 15 -9.95 12.36 9.60
CA SER A 15 -9.75 11.22 8.70
C SER A 15 -11.11 10.71 8.20
N GLU A 16 -11.12 10.32 6.93
CA GLU A 16 -12.25 9.62 6.30
C GLU A 16 -11.89 8.16 6.00
N LEU A 17 -10.78 7.67 6.56
CA LEU A 17 -10.27 6.30 6.32
C LEU A 17 -10.81 5.29 7.34
N ASP A 18 -12.00 5.57 7.86
CA ASP A 18 -12.69 4.68 8.80
C ASP A 18 -14.21 4.76 8.59
N ASP A 19 -14.90 3.71 9.05
CA ASP A 19 -16.36 3.72 9.19
C ASP A 19 -16.67 4.46 10.50
N ALA A 20 -17.07 5.71 10.38
CA ALA A 20 -17.36 6.59 11.53
C ALA A 20 -18.46 6.04 12.43
N LYS A 21 -19.42 5.26 11.89
CA LYS A 21 -20.52 4.66 12.66
C LYS A 21 -20.05 3.50 13.53
N ARG A 22 -19.10 2.72 13.03
CA ARG A 22 -18.57 1.52 13.70
C ARG A 22 -17.24 1.78 14.41
N GLY A 23 -16.55 2.88 14.11
CA GLY A 23 -15.22 3.19 14.62
C GLY A 23 -14.17 2.21 14.10
N ILE A 24 -14.36 1.68 12.91
CA ILE A 24 -13.49 0.65 12.33
C ILE A 24 -12.72 1.24 11.15
N LYS A 25 -11.40 1.10 11.15
CA LYS A 25 -10.54 1.54 10.05
C LYS A 25 -10.67 0.60 8.84
N TYR A 26 -10.61 1.16 7.65
CA TYR A 26 -10.69 0.37 6.40
C TYR A 26 -9.38 -0.37 6.04
N GLY A 27 -8.30 -0.17 6.78
CA GLY A 27 -7.02 -0.81 6.48
C GLY A 27 -6.28 -0.22 5.27
N LEU A 28 -6.53 1.06 4.97
CA LEU A 28 -5.95 1.75 3.81
C LEU A 28 -4.77 2.66 4.16
N GLY A 29 -3.98 2.27 5.17
CA GLY A 29 -2.74 2.98 5.50
C GLY A 29 -2.95 4.29 6.26
N SER A 30 -4.03 4.42 7.06
CA SER A 30 -4.33 5.66 7.80
C SER A 30 -3.16 6.11 8.70
N SER A 31 -2.39 5.19 9.26
CA SER A 31 -1.23 5.51 10.11
C SER A 31 -0.16 6.25 9.31
N GLY A 32 0.20 5.73 8.14
CA GLY A 32 1.15 6.40 7.23
C GLY A 32 0.64 7.76 6.77
N ALA A 33 -0.65 7.82 6.40
CA ALA A 33 -1.28 9.06 5.94
C ALA A 33 -1.26 10.17 7.01
N VAL A 34 -1.46 9.82 8.30
CA VAL A 34 -1.35 10.78 9.42
C VAL A 34 0.07 11.36 9.48
N VAL A 35 1.08 10.51 9.40
CA VAL A 35 2.48 10.98 9.47
C VAL A 35 2.78 11.92 8.29
N VAL A 36 2.38 11.53 7.07
CA VAL A 36 2.59 12.35 5.87
C VAL A 36 1.90 13.72 6.02
N ALA A 37 0.62 13.73 6.39
CA ALA A 37 -0.15 14.97 6.56
C ALA A 37 0.45 15.86 7.67
N THR A 38 0.93 15.25 8.75
CA THR A 38 1.60 15.98 9.84
C THR A 38 2.88 16.65 9.35
N ILE A 39 3.71 15.90 8.62
CA ILE A 39 4.97 16.43 8.07
C ILE A 39 4.66 17.59 7.10
N GLN A 40 3.68 17.44 6.23
CA GLN A 40 3.26 18.49 5.28
C GLN A 40 2.83 19.75 6.04
N ALA A 41 1.95 19.61 7.04
CA ALA A 41 1.45 20.74 7.83
C ALA A 41 2.56 21.46 8.59
N VAL A 42 3.54 20.73 9.12
CA VAL A 42 4.69 21.31 9.81
C VAL A 42 5.59 22.07 8.83
N LEU A 43 5.89 21.49 7.68
CA LEU A 43 6.70 22.17 6.65
C LEU A 43 6.00 23.47 6.19
N ASP A 44 4.68 23.40 5.93
CA ASP A 44 3.90 24.58 5.54
C ASP A 44 3.89 25.65 6.63
N PHE A 45 3.75 25.25 7.90
CA PHE A 45 3.75 26.18 9.04
C PHE A 45 5.07 26.96 9.16
N TYR A 46 6.19 26.32 8.81
CA TYR A 46 7.51 26.96 8.87
C TYR A 46 7.96 27.54 7.51
N ASP A 47 7.04 27.68 6.56
CA ASP A 47 7.33 28.17 5.19
C ASP A 47 8.51 27.42 4.54
N THR A 48 8.64 26.13 4.83
CA THR A 48 9.71 25.29 4.28
C THR A 48 9.26 24.67 2.97
N PRO A 49 9.96 24.93 1.84
CA PRO A 49 9.58 24.29 0.57
C PRO A 49 9.56 22.79 0.68
N ARG A 50 8.51 22.18 0.14
CA ARG A 50 8.33 20.74 0.20
C ARG A 50 8.26 20.10 -1.18
N THR A 51 8.82 18.92 -1.27
CA THR A 51 8.67 18.04 -2.43
C THR A 51 8.11 16.71 -1.94
N PRO A 52 7.44 15.94 -2.80
CA PRO A 52 6.97 14.61 -2.40
C PRO A 52 8.08 13.74 -1.81
N LEU A 53 9.28 13.81 -2.39
CA LEU A 53 10.43 13.02 -1.91
C LEU A 53 10.88 13.47 -0.51
N LEU A 54 10.93 14.79 -0.24
CA LEU A 54 11.29 15.29 1.10
C LEU A 54 10.25 14.86 2.14
N VAL A 55 8.97 15.00 1.81
CA VAL A 55 7.87 14.56 2.70
C VAL A 55 7.98 13.06 2.99
N TYR A 56 8.20 12.25 1.96
CA TYR A 56 8.42 10.80 2.10
C TYR A 56 9.59 10.52 3.04
N LYS A 57 10.75 11.12 2.79
CA LYS A 57 11.96 10.87 3.58
C LYS A 57 11.76 11.23 5.05
N LEU A 58 11.21 12.43 5.33
CA LEU A 58 10.93 12.86 6.70
C LEU A 58 9.93 11.92 7.39
N SER A 59 8.90 11.48 6.67
CA SER A 59 7.88 10.56 7.21
C SER A 59 8.50 9.20 7.56
N VAL A 60 9.35 8.67 6.70
CA VAL A 60 10.05 7.40 6.96
C VAL A 60 10.99 7.53 8.17
N LEU A 61 11.80 8.61 8.21
CA LEU A 61 12.72 8.85 9.35
C LEU A 61 11.95 8.98 10.67
N THR A 62 10.79 9.62 10.65
CA THR A 62 9.90 9.73 11.82
C THR A 62 9.44 8.33 12.26
N ASN A 63 8.98 7.50 11.33
CA ASN A 63 8.53 6.15 11.64
C ASN A 63 9.68 5.28 12.17
N LEU A 64 10.88 5.40 11.60
CA LEU A 64 12.06 4.65 12.08
C LEU A 64 12.42 5.06 13.51
N ARG A 65 12.38 6.35 13.83
CA ARG A 65 12.63 6.84 15.20
C ARG A 65 11.59 6.36 16.21
N LEU A 66 10.35 6.17 15.74
CA LEU A 66 9.25 5.62 16.56
C LEU A 66 9.25 4.08 16.56
N SER A 67 10.29 3.44 16.00
CA SER A 67 10.44 1.99 15.91
C SER A 67 9.27 1.30 15.18
N GLN A 68 8.59 2.04 14.29
CA GLN A 68 7.50 1.49 13.50
C GLN A 68 8.04 0.51 12.45
N ARG A 69 7.24 -0.50 12.16
CA ARG A 69 7.56 -1.54 11.18
C ARG A 69 6.81 -1.28 9.87
N GLY A 70 7.19 -1.99 8.83
CA GLY A 70 6.51 -1.93 7.54
C GLY A 70 7.47 -1.58 6.41
N SER A 71 6.96 -1.63 5.20
CA SER A 71 7.73 -1.35 3.99
C SER A 71 7.76 0.15 3.63
N PHE A 72 6.89 0.95 4.26
CA PHE A 72 6.71 2.38 3.97
C PHE A 72 6.15 2.67 2.55
N GLY A 73 5.55 1.66 1.91
CA GLY A 73 4.89 1.84 0.61
C GLY A 73 3.64 2.72 0.70
N ASP A 74 2.90 2.61 1.80
CA ASP A 74 1.76 3.48 2.13
C ASP A 74 2.20 4.95 2.27
N ILE A 75 3.36 5.18 2.86
CA ILE A 75 3.96 6.53 2.97
C ILE A 75 4.35 7.04 1.58
N ALA A 76 4.94 6.18 0.73
CA ALA A 76 5.27 6.57 -0.64
C ALA A 76 4.01 6.97 -1.42
N ALA A 77 2.96 6.15 -1.36
CA ALA A 77 1.69 6.44 -2.03
C ALA A 77 1.06 7.74 -1.51
N SER A 78 1.05 7.95 -0.19
CA SER A 78 0.49 9.17 0.43
C SER A 78 1.30 10.42 0.10
N SER A 79 2.63 10.28 -0.09
CA SER A 79 3.51 11.42 -0.38
C SER A 79 3.49 11.82 -1.86
N PHE A 80 3.33 10.87 -2.77
CA PHE A 80 3.47 11.13 -4.21
C PHE A 80 2.12 11.28 -4.93
N GLY A 81 1.07 10.67 -4.39
CA GLY A 81 -0.23 10.59 -5.07
C GLY A 81 -0.16 9.69 -6.31
N GLY A 82 -1.29 9.43 -6.91
CA GLY A 82 -1.39 8.60 -8.11
C GLY A 82 -1.04 7.13 -7.85
N MET A 83 -0.64 6.45 -8.91
CA MET A 83 -0.06 5.11 -8.85
C MET A 83 1.46 5.22 -8.80
N VAL A 84 2.08 4.48 -7.90
CA VAL A 84 3.54 4.52 -7.76
C VAL A 84 4.14 3.11 -7.86
N TYR A 85 5.23 3.00 -8.59
CA TYR A 85 6.16 1.87 -8.48
C TYR A 85 7.13 2.19 -7.34
N TYR A 86 7.32 1.26 -6.44
CA TYR A 86 8.03 1.51 -5.19
C TYR A 86 8.93 0.34 -4.82
N THR A 87 10.21 0.63 -4.49
CA THR A 87 11.10 -0.30 -3.80
C THR A 87 11.53 0.31 -2.48
N SER A 88 11.51 -0.51 -1.42
CA SER A 88 11.81 -0.07 -0.06
C SER A 88 13.30 0.25 0.10
N PRO A 89 13.66 1.34 0.80
CA PRO A 89 15.07 1.62 1.07
C PRO A 89 15.69 0.59 2.01
N ASP A 90 17.02 0.50 1.98
CA ASP A 90 17.79 -0.29 2.95
C ASP A 90 17.59 0.28 4.36
N ARG A 91 16.71 -0.36 5.13
CA ARG A 91 16.34 0.06 6.47
C ARG A 91 17.53 0.06 7.43
N SER A 92 18.43 -0.92 7.29
CA SER A 92 19.60 -1.03 8.18
C SER A 92 20.53 0.17 8.01
N SER A 93 20.79 0.52 6.74
CA SER A 93 21.59 1.70 6.40
C SER A 93 20.97 2.99 6.98
N LEU A 94 19.64 3.16 6.86
CA LEU A 94 18.96 4.35 7.41
C LEU A 94 19.06 4.42 8.94
N LEU A 95 18.91 3.29 9.63
CA LEU A 95 19.02 3.24 11.10
C LEU A 95 20.42 3.62 11.56
N GLU A 96 21.48 3.21 10.85
CA GLU A 96 22.85 3.62 11.13
C GLU A 96 23.05 5.13 10.90
N GLN A 97 22.53 5.65 9.78
CA GLN A 97 22.64 7.06 9.45
C GLN A 97 21.94 7.95 10.48
N ILE A 98 20.76 7.54 10.99
CA ILE A 98 20.00 8.29 12.02
C ILE A 98 20.85 8.48 13.29
N GLN A 99 21.76 7.57 13.60
CA GLN A 99 22.60 7.66 14.80
C GLN A 99 23.82 8.56 14.60
N SER A 100 24.27 8.78 13.36
CA SER A 100 25.56 9.40 13.07
C SER A 100 25.48 10.68 12.24
N GLN A 101 24.33 10.97 11.62
CA GLN A 101 24.21 12.09 10.69
C GLN A 101 23.04 13.03 11.07
N THR A 102 23.07 14.25 10.52
CA THR A 102 21.96 15.19 10.66
C THR A 102 20.79 14.74 9.77
N ILE A 103 19.56 15.06 10.18
CA ILE A 103 18.35 14.75 9.39
C ILE A 103 18.47 15.38 8.00
N LYS A 104 18.95 16.63 7.92
CA LYS A 104 19.16 17.28 6.63
C LYS A 104 20.11 16.45 5.73
N GLY A 105 21.26 16.04 6.27
CA GLY A 105 22.24 15.23 5.51
C GLY A 105 21.62 13.92 4.99
N ILE A 106 20.84 13.23 5.82
CA ILE A 106 20.14 12.01 5.43
C ILE A 106 19.12 12.29 4.32
N CYS A 107 18.36 13.40 4.45
CA CYS A 107 17.34 13.76 3.46
C CYS A 107 17.95 14.19 2.12
N ASP A 108 19.11 14.84 2.14
CA ASP A 108 19.79 15.30 0.91
C ASP A 108 20.49 14.15 0.17
N ALA A 109 20.83 13.06 0.86
CA ALA A 109 21.52 11.91 0.27
C ALA A 109 20.55 11.01 -0.50
N ASP A 110 21.07 10.29 -1.49
CA ASP A 110 20.32 9.20 -2.11
C ASP A 110 20.24 8.01 -1.15
N TRP A 111 19.07 7.40 -1.08
CA TRP A 111 18.85 6.26 -0.20
C TRP A 111 19.04 4.95 -0.98
N LYS A 112 19.89 4.10 -0.45
CA LYS A 112 20.18 2.79 -1.04
C LYS A 112 18.89 1.97 -1.24
N ASP A 113 18.74 1.41 -2.41
CA ASP A 113 17.63 0.54 -2.86
C ASP A 113 16.29 1.27 -3.05
N LEU A 114 16.16 2.55 -2.66
CA LEU A 114 14.91 3.28 -2.82
C LEU A 114 14.65 3.63 -4.28
N THR A 115 13.49 3.25 -4.76
CA THR A 115 12.92 3.78 -6.01
C THR A 115 11.49 4.21 -5.74
N ILE A 116 11.11 5.40 -6.18
CA ILE A 116 9.71 5.84 -6.23
C ILE A 116 9.50 6.47 -7.59
N GLU A 117 8.68 5.83 -8.42
CA GLU A 117 8.36 6.29 -9.77
C GLU A 117 6.84 6.44 -9.87
N ARG A 118 6.38 7.64 -10.23
CA ARG A 118 4.96 7.83 -10.56
C ARG A 118 4.67 7.17 -11.90
N LEU A 119 3.66 6.33 -11.90
CA LEU A 119 3.20 5.64 -13.11
C LEU A 119 2.14 6.50 -13.81
N PRO A 120 2.07 6.47 -15.15
CA PRO A 120 1.07 7.25 -15.89
C PRO A 120 -0.35 6.75 -15.59
N GLU A 121 -1.32 7.65 -15.75
CA GLU A 121 -2.72 7.23 -15.73
C GLU A 121 -3.03 6.37 -16.95
N ILE A 122 -3.83 5.35 -16.77
CA ILE A 122 -4.30 4.51 -17.87
C ILE A 122 -5.80 4.79 -18.02
N PRO A 123 -6.21 5.41 -19.15
CA PRO A 123 -7.64 5.63 -19.38
C PRO A 123 -8.42 4.31 -19.34
N ASP A 124 -9.59 4.34 -18.77
CA ASP A 124 -10.50 3.20 -18.69
C ASP A 124 -9.93 1.99 -17.93
N PHE A 125 -8.89 2.17 -17.10
CA PHE A 125 -8.38 1.13 -16.20
C PHE A 125 -8.52 1.62 -14.77
N ALA A 126 -9.72 1.48 -14.22
CA ALA A 126 -10.12 2.13 -12.97
C ALA A 126 -9.96 1.21 -11.76
N LEU A 127 -9.45 1.77 -10.67
CA LEU A 127 -9.33 1.07 -9.38
C LEU A 127 -10.69 1.02 -8.69
N LEU A 128 -11.06 -0.17 -8.22
CA LEU A 128 -12.22 -0.42 -7.37
C LEU A 128 -11.74 -1.08 -6.09
N VAL A 129 -12.18 -0.60 -4.95
CA VAL A 129 -11.78 -1.14 -3.64
C VAL A 129 -13.00 -1.69 -2.92
N GLY A 130 -12.93 -2.97 -2.54
CA GLY A 130 -13.97 -3.63 -1.75
C GLY A 130 -13.48 -3.88 -0.33
N TRP A 131 -14.29 -3.47 0.65
CA TRP A 131 -14.02 -3.72 2.08
C TRP A 131 -14.86 -4.90 2.56
N THR A 132 -14.18 -5.87 3.20
CA THR A 132 -14.82 -7.12 3.64
C THR A 132 -15.57 -7.01 4.96
N GLY A 133 -15.46 -5.87 5.64
CA GLY A 133 -16.02 -5.71 6.99
C GLY A 133 -15.24 -6.39 8.09
N GLN A 134 -14.15 -7.07 7.75
CA GLN A 134 -13.26 -7.76 8.70
C GLN A 134 -11.97 -6.96 8.84
N VAL A 135 -11.56 -6.74 10.09
CA VAL A 135 -10.33 -5.98 10.37
C VAL A 135 -9.13 -6.92 10.30
N ALA A 136 -8.19 -6.60 9.44
CA ALA A 136 -6.91 -7.33 9.40
C ALA A 136 -6.06 -6.95 10.62
N ILE A 137 -5.53 -7.96 11.31
CA ILE A 137 -4.57 -7.74 12.40
C ILE A 137 -3.16 -7.77 11.79
N THR A 138 -2.84 -6.69 11.07
CA THR A 138 -1.59 -6.58 10.30
C THR A 138 -0.35 -6.86 11.16
N ASP A 139 -0.32 -6.32 12.40
CA ASP A 139 0.81 -6.53 13.31
C ASP A 139 0.98 -8.01 13.66
N SER A 140 -0.11 -8.75 13.84
CA SER A 140 -0.01 -10.19 14.14
C SER A 140 0.48 -10.98 12.94
N LEU A 141 0.05 -10.61 11.74
CA LEU A 141 0.55 -11.24 10.49
C LEU A 141 2.05 -10.95 10.30
N ILE A 142 2.48 -9.70 10.53
CA ILE A 142 3.89 -9.33 10.45
C ILE A 142 4.71 -10.12 11.50
N GLN A 143 4.24 -10.17 12.76
CA GLN A 143 4.91 -10.90 13.84
C GLN A 143 4.99 -12.39 13.55
N ALA A 144 3.89 -13.00 13.07
CA ALA A 144 3.87 -14.42 12.70
C ALA A 144 4.85 -14.69 11.57
N THR A 145 4.88 -13.82 10.56
CA THR A 145 5.82 -13.92 9.45
C THR A 145 7.27 -13.78 9.93
N GLU A 146 7.54 -12.81 10.80
CA GLU A 146 8.89 -12.59 11.34
C GLU A 146 9.41 -13.76 12.19
N LYS A 147 8.53 -14.34 13.03
CA LYS A 147 8.89 -15.53 13.82
C LYS A 147 9.27 -16.70 12.90
N LYS A 148 8.48 -16.95 11.87
CA LYS A 148 8.74 -18.02 10.89
C LYS A 148 9.94 -17.66 10.00
N ARG A 149 10.08 -16.38 9.61
CA ARG A 149 11.18 -15.89 8.78
C ARG A 149 12.54 -16.13 9.43
N LYS A 150 12.67 -15.94 10.75
CA LYS A 150 13.93 -16.21 11.47
C LYS A 150 14.40 -17.66 11.32
N VAL A 151 13.47 -18.57 11.06
CA VAL A 151 13.77 -19.99 10.87
C VAL A 151 13.96 -20.34 9.39
N GLU A 152 13.41 -19.56 8.47
CA GLU A 152 13.29 -19.91 7.04
C GLU A 152 13.89 -18.89 6.05
N THR A 153 14.52 -17.79 6.53
CA THR A 153 15.08 -16.76 5.63
C THR A 153 16.16 -17.29 4.70
N ASP A 154 16.83 -18.36 5.09
CA ASP A 154 17.84 -18.99 4.23
C ASP A 154 17.28 -20.12 3.37
N SER A 155 15.96 -20.36 3.47
CA SER A 155 15.34 -21.42 2.67
C SER A 155 15.33 -21.06 1.19
N GLU A 156 15.54 -22.05 0.34
CA GLU A 156 15.49 -21.88 -1.11
C GLU A 156 14.10 -21.38 -1.55
N PHE A 157 13.05 -21.82 -0.85
CA PHE A 157 11.69 -21.36 -1.10
C PHE A 157 11.57 -19.83 -0.94
N TYR A 158 12.09 -19.27 0.17
CA TYR A 158 11.98 -17.83 0.43
C TYR A 158 12.75 -17.01 -0.60
N LYS A 159 13.94 -17.46 -0.97
CA LYS A 159 14.76 -16.81 -2.00
C LYS A 159 14.06 -16.82 -3.35
N GLU A 160 13.46 -17.95 -3.71
CA GLU A 160 12.73 -18.07 -4.97
C GLU A 160 11.45 -17.23 -4.95
N PHE A 161 10.74 -17.18 -3.81
CA PHE A 161 9.57 -16.29 -3.63
C PHE A 161 9.96 -14.83 -3.87
N LEU A 162 11.05 -14.35 -3.26
CA LEU A 162 11.51 -12.96 -3.44
C LEU A 162 11.85 -12.67 -4.90
N LYS A 163 12.55 -13.59 -5.55
CA LYS A 163 12.93 -13.47 -6.97
C LYS A 163 11.69 -13.38 -7.87
N LYS A 164 10.72 -14.28 -7.67
CA LYS A 164 9.46 -14.29 -8.43
C LYS A 164 8.66 -13.01 -8.16
N SER A 165 8.54 -12.61 -6.90
CA SER A 165 7.83 -11.39 -6.50
C SER A 165 8.43 -10.16 -7.17
N HIS A 166 9.76 -10.03 -7.13
CA HIS A 166 10.47 -8.94 -7.78
C HIS A 166 10.21 -8.91 -9.29
N ALA A 167 10.32 -10.05 -9.95
CA ALA A 167 10.09 -10.16 -11.40
C ALA A 167 8.65 -9.76 -11.78
N ILE A 168 7.65 -10.21 -10.99
CA ILE A 168 6.25 -9.86 -11.23
C ILE A 168 6.05 -8.35 -11.08
N VAL A 169 6.59 -7.75 -10.03
CA VAL A 169 6.42 -6.30 -9.76
C VAL A 169 7.11 -5.47 -10.84
N GLN A 170 8.31 -5.87 -11.29
CA GLN A 170 8.98 -5.22 -12.43
C GLN A 170 8.16 -5.37 -13.73
N GLY A 171 7.62 -6.57 -13.96
CA GLY A 171 6.75 -6.81 -15.12
C GLY A 171 5.51 -5.91 -15.10
N LEU A 172 4.90 -5.72 -13.93
CA LEU A 172 3.76 -4.82 -13.75
C LEU A 172 4.15 -3.35 -14.05
N GLN A 173 5.33 -2.89 -13.59
CA GLN A 173 5.83 -1.54 -13.89
C GLN A 173 5.99 -1.34 -15.40
N ILE A 174 6.61 -2.30 -16.08
CA ILE A 174 6.83 -2.24 -17.53
C ILE A 174 5.49 -2.22 -18.28
N ALA A 175 4.57 -3.11 -17.89
CA ALA A 175 3.24 -3.20 -18.51
C ALA A 175 2.44 -1.92 -18.27
N TRP A 176 2.54 -1.33 -17.07
CA TRP A 176 1.86 -0.08 -16.73
C TRP A 176 2.36 1.06 -17.63
N ASN A 177 3.68 1.22 -17.76
CA ASN A 177 4.28 2.27 -18.59
C ASN A 177 3.94 2.10 -20.08
N LYS A 178 3.71 0.86 -20.52
CA LYS A 178 3.26 0.55 -21.89
C LYS A 178 1.75 0.58 -22.06
N GLN A 179 1.00 0.72 -20.97
CA GLN A 179 -0.47 0.63 -20.94
C GLN A 179 -0.96 -0.72 -21.50
N ASP A 180 -0.21 -1.79 -21.25
CA ASP A 180 -0.51 -3.15 -21.71
C ASP A 180 -1.48 -3.82 -20.70
N ILE A 181 -2.78 -3.60 -20.90
CA ILE A 181 -3.83 -4.05 -19.98
C ILE A 181 -3.81 -5.60 -19.83
N PRO A 182 -3.71 -6.40 -20.90
CA PRO A 182 -3.59 -7.85 -20.71
C PRO A 182 -2.42 -8.27 -19.83
N ALA A 183 -1.24 -7.68 -20.04
CA ALA A 183 -0.06 -7.98 -19.21
C ALA A 183 -0.26 -7.53 -17.76
N LEU A 184 -0.93 -6.39 -17.53
CA LEU A 184 -1.27 -5.92 -16.18
C LEU A 184 -2.19 -6.92 -15.47
N GLN A 185 -3.26 -7.35 -16.14
CA GLN A 185 -4.19 -8.33 -15.57
C GLN A 185 -3.49 -9.64 -15.22
N GLU A 186 -2.65 -10.13 -16.11
CA GLU A 186 -1.88 -11.37 -15.88
C GLU A 186 -0.92 -11.19 -14.70
N GLY A 187 -0.20 -10.06 -14.64
CA GLY A 187 0.73 -9.75 -13.54
C GLY A 187 0.03 -9.68 -12.17
N ILE A 188 -1.17 -9.07 -12.12
CA ILE A 188 -1.97 -8.99 -10.88
C ILE A 188 -2.40 -10.40 -10.44
N ARG A 189 -2.87 -11.24 -11.39
CA ARG A 189 -3.22 -12.64 -11.10
C ARG A 189 -2.00 -13.45 -10.64
N ALA A 190 -0.85 -13.27 -11.29
CA ALA A 190 0.40 -13.94 -10.92
C ALA A 190 0.85 -13.53 -9.51
N ASN A 191 0.73 -12.23 -9.18
CA ASN A 191 1.05 -11.73 -7.83
C ASN A 191 0.13 -12.36 -6.78
N ARG A 192 -1.19 -12.40 -7.05
CA ARG A 192 -2.17 -13.05 -6.16
C ARG A 192 -1.82 -14.53 -5.95
N ALA A 193 -1.54 -15.25 -7.04
CA ALA A 193 -1.20 -16.68 -6.97
C ALA A 193 0.07 -16.91 -6.14
N LEU A 194 1.11 -16.09 -6.36
CA LEU A 194 2.37 -16.19 -5.62
C LEU A 194 2.17 -15.92 -4.12
N LEU A 195 1.35 -14.91 -3.77
CA LEU A 195 1.04 -14.62 -2.37
C LEU A 195 0.27 -15.77 -1.70
N ASN A 196 -0.64 -16.41 -2.43
CA ASN A 196 -1.39 -17.57 -1.91
C ASN A 196 -0.48 -18.80 -1.75
N GLU A 197 0.47 -19.02 -2.66
CA GLU A 197 1.50 -20.06 -2.50
C GLU A 197 2.34 -19.80 -1.25
N PHE A 198 2.80 -18.58 -1.08
CA PHE A 198 3.56 -18.14 0.11
C PHE A 198 2.75 -18.38 1.39
N ALA A 199 1.47 -17.98 1.38
CA ALA A 199 0.56 -18.14 2.52
C ALA A 199 0.44 -19.61 2.96
N LYS A 200 0.30 -20.52 1.99
CA LYS A 200 0.20 -21.97 2.29
C LYS A 200 1.47 -22.48 2.96
N VAL A 201 2.64 -22.16 2.41
CA VAL A 201 3.92 -22.62 2.97
C VAL A 201 4.16 -22.03 4.35
N MET A 202 3.88 -20.74 4.51
CA MET A 202 4.08 -20.02 5.78
C MET A 202 2.93 -20.22 6.76
N GLN A 203 1.89 -20.97 6.41
CA GLN A 203 0.70 -21.22 7.25
C GLN A 203 0.08 -19.89 7.73
N LEU A 204 -0.11 -18.96 6.78
CA LEU A 204 -0.72 -17.65 7.02
C LEU A 204 -2.06 -17.59 6.29
N GLU A 205 -2.98 -16.78 6.80
CA GLU A 205 -4.24 -16.51 6.10
C GLU A 205 -4.14 -15.11 5.45
N ILE A 206 -3.50 -15.03 4.28
CA ILE A 206 -3.39 -13.78 3.53
C ILE A 206 -4.72 -13.46 2.84
N GLU A 207 -5.36 -14.46 2.23
CA GLU A 207 -6.60 -14.29 1.50
C GLU A 207 -7.73 -15.02 2.24
N THR A 208 -8.47 -14.26 3.07
CA THR A 208 -9.62 -14.79 3.83
C THR A 208 -10.74 -15.24 2.88
N PRO A 209 -11.72 -16.06 3.35
CA PRO A 209 -12.85 -16.45 2.50
C PRO A 209 -13.60 -15.26 1.87
N ALA A 210 -13.73 -14.14 2.58
CA ALA A 210 -14.36 -12.93 2.03
C ALA A 210 -13.51 -12.33 0.91
N LEU A 211 -12.17 -12.28 1.07
CA LEU A 211 -11.27 -11.80 0.02
C LEU A 211 -11.24 -12.76 -1.18
N GLN A 212 -11.33 -14.08 -0.95
CA GLN A 212 -11.47 -15.07 -2.04
C GLN A 212 -12.74 -14.80 -2.85
N THR A 213 -13.86 -14.55 -2.15
CA THR A 213 -15.15 -14.22 -2.80
C THR A 213 -15.03 -12.93 -3.60
N LEU A 214 -14.43 -11.89 -3.02
CA LEU A 214 -14.18 -10.60 -3.68
C LEU A 214 -13.44 -10.81 -5.01
N CYS A 215 -12.33 -11.53 -4.95
CA CYS A 215 -11.49 -11.76 -6.14
C CYS A 215 -12.20 -12.63 -7.18
N ALA A 216 -12.88 -13.70 -6.73
CA ALA A 216 -13.60 -14.60 -7.64
C ALA A 216 -14.71 -13.88 -8.41
N LEU A 217 -15.49 -13.04 -7.72
CA LEU A 217 -16.55 -12.25 -8.36
C LEU A 217 -15.98 -11.25 -9.37
N ALA A 218 -14.85 -10.62 -9.07
CA ALA A 218 -14.19 -9.72 -10.02
C ALA A 218 -13.72 -10.49 -11.25
N GLU A 219 -13.09 -11.64 -11.06
CA GLU A 219 -12.59 -12.49 -12.16
C GLU A 219 -13.70 -13.05 -13.04
N GLN A 220 -14.84 -13.44 -12.46
CA GLN A 220 -16.01 -13.89 -13.22
C GLN A 220 -16.53 -12.80 -14.17
N ASN A 221 -16.28 -11.55 -13.87
CA ASN A 221 -16.65 -10.41 -14.71
C ASN A 221 -15.48 -9.93 -15.60
N GLY A 222 -14.42 -10.71 -15.72
CA GLY A 222 -13.29 -10.41 -16.61
C GLY A 222 -12.30 -9.37 -16.06
N ALA A 223 -12.44 -8.99 -14.81
CA ALA A 223 -11.51 -8.07 -14.16
C ALA A 223 -10.34 -8.84 -13.51
N CYS A 224 -9.39 -8.12 -12.93
CA CYS A 224 -8.33 -8.73 -12.13
C CYS A 224 -8.39 -8.14 -10.72
N ALA A 225 -8.17 -8.99 -9.72
CA ALA A 225 -8.31 -8.58 -8.31
C ALA A 225 -7.33 -9.34 -7.42
N LYS A 226 -7.01 -8.71 -6.28
CA LYS A 226 -6.15 -9.31 -5.25
C LYS A 226 -6.41 -8.63 -3.90
N THR A 227 -5.84 -9.18 -2.85
CA THR A 227 -5.83 -8.53 -1.53
C THR A 227 -5.09 -7.19 -1.60
N SER A 228 -5.58 -6.19 -0.88
CA SER A 228 -4.86 -4.94 -0.65
C SER A 228 -3.91 -5.11 0.55
N GLY A 229 -2.68 -4.63 0.43
CA GLY A 229 -1.72 -4.65 1.54
C GLY A 229 -1.32 -6.06 2.00
N ALA A 230 -1.23 -6.25 3.31
CA ALA A 230 -0.75 -7.49 3.93
C ALA A 230 -1.73 -8.66 3.84
N GLY A 231 -2.99 -8.39 3.55
CA GLY A 231 -4.05 -9.41 3.58
C GLY A 231 -4.55 -9.67 5.00
N GLY A 232 -5.24 -10.80 5.19
CA GLY A 232 -5.79 -11.19 6.49
C GLY A 232 -7.12 -10.52 6.82
N GLY A 233 -7.72 -9.80 5.87
CA GLY A 233 -8.97 -9.07 6.02
C GLY A 233 -8.93 -7.73 5.31
N ASP A 234 -9.59 -6.73 5.90
CA ASP A 234 -9.70 -5.36 5.36
C ASP A 234 -10.20 -5.34 3.91
N CYS A 235 -9.35 -4.95 2.96
CA CYS A 235 -9.76 -4.63 1.60
C CYS A 235 -9.13 -5.55 0.56
N GLY A 236 -9.86 -5.71 -0.54
CA GLY A 236 -9.30 -6.18 -1.80
C GLY A 236 -9.38 -5.07 -2.84
N ILE A 237 -8.49 -5.15 -3.82
CA ILE A 237 -8.46 -4.22 -4.96
C ILE A 237 -8.81 -4.97 -6.24
N CYS A 238 -9.44 -4.25 -7.14
CA CYS A 238 -9.85 -4.74 -8.46
C CYS A 238 -9.61 -3.64 -9.48
N PHE A 239 -9.21 -4.00 -10.69
CA PHE A 239 -9.10 -3.05 -11.80
C PHE A 239 -10.12 -3.41 -12.88
N THR A 240 -10.94 -2.44 -13.25
CA THR A 240 -12.01 -2.56 -14.23
C THR A 240 -11.69 -1.76 -15.50
N GLN A 241 -12.22 -2.23 -16.65
CA GLN A 241 -11.97 -1.63 -17.96
C GLN A 241 -13.19 -0.91 -18.54
N SER A 242 -14.29 -0.89 -17.81
CA SER A 242 -15.50 -0.18 -18.25
C SER A 242 -16.43 0.07 -17.06
N GLU A 243 -17.26 1.08 -17.19
CA GLU A 243 -18.27 1.38 -16.18
C GLU A 243 -19.29 0.23 -16.05
N GLN A 244 -19.61 -0.44 -17.14
CA GLN A 244 -20.52 -1.60 -17.10
C GLN A 244 -19.93 -2.74 -16.27
N GLN A 245 -18.65 -3.07 -16.50
CA GLN A 245 -17.94 -4.08 -15.72
C GLN A 245 -17.89 -3.70 -14.25
N ARG A 246 -17.56 -2.44 -13.97
CA ARG A 246 -17.54 -1.89 -12.61
C ARG A 246 -18.88 -2.10 -11.91
N GLN A 247 -19.99 -1.68 -12.52
CA GLN A 247 -21.34 -1.80 -11.93
C GLN A 247 -21.72 -3.27 -11.68
N GLN A 248 -21.35 -4.18 -12.59
CA GLN A 248 -21.61 -5.60 -12.41
C GLN A 248 -20.89 -6.13 -11.15
N ILE A 249 -19.63 -5.77 -11.00
CA ILE A 249 -18.81 -6.21 -9.85
C ILE A 249 -19.36 -5.60 -8.56
N GLU A 250 -19.67 -4.29 -8.55
CA GLU A 250 -20.25 -3.60 -7.39
C GLU A 250 -21.53 -4.29 -6.93
N ASN A 251 -22.44 -4.60 -7.86
CA ASN A 251 -23.69 -5.28 -7.57
C ASN A 251 -23.48 -6.68 -6.97
N GLN A 252 -22.50 -7.44 -7.48
CA GLN A 252 -22.20 -8.78 -6.97
C GLN A 252 -21.51 -8.70 -5.60
N TRP A 253 -20.59 -7.76 -5.41
CA TRP A 253 -19.92 -7.52 -4.12
C TRP A 253 -20.96 -7.14 -3.06
N ALA A 254 -21.90 -6.25 -3.38
CA ALA A 254 -22.96 -5.86 -2.45
C ALA A 254 -23.79 -7.08 -1.99
N LYS A 255 -24.17 -7.98 -2.91
CA LYS A 255 -24.88 -9.23 -2.58
C LYS A 255 -24.05 -10.16 -1.68
N ALA A 256 -22.72 -10.11 -1.82
CA ALA A 256 -21.79 -10.89 -1.01
C ALA A 256 -21.37 -10.15 0.28
N GLN A 257 -22.04 -9.04 0.62
CA GLN A 257 -21.76 -8.22 1.82
C GLN A 257 -20.35 -7.59 1.81
N ILE A 258 -19.78 -7.38 0.64
CA ILE A 258 -18.55 -6.64 0.44
C ILE A 258 -18.91 -5.21 0.09
N GLN A 259 -18.48 -4.27 0.91
CA GLN A 259 -18.79 -2.85 0.73
C GLN A 259 -17.80 -2.21 -0.24
N VAL A 260 -18.31 -1.62 -1.32
CA VAL A 260 -17.49 -0.79 -2.20
C VAL A 260 -17.16 0.52 -1.48
N LEU A 261 -15.89 0.88 -1.42
CA LEU A 261 -15.48 2.15 -0.84
C LEU A 261 -15.50 3.24 -1.93
N PRO A 262 -16.13 4.41 -1.65
CA PRO A 262 -16.22 5.50 -2.62
C PRO A 262 -14.91 6.29 -2.66
N ILE A 263 -13.84 5.65 -3.10
CA ILE A 263 -12.51 6.26 -3.15
C ILE A 263 -11.99 6.27 -4.57
N ALA A 264 -11.10 7.20 -4.85
CA ALA A 264 -10.43 7.33 -6.12
C ALA A 264 -8.92 7.51 -5.90
N ILE A 265 -8.16 7.25 -6.93
CA ILE A 265 -6.72 7.53 -6.91
C ILE A 265 -6.54 9.05 -6.84
N ALA A 266 -5.82 9.53 -5.84
CA ALA A 266 -5.60 10.96 -5.65
C ALA A 266 -4.66 11.50 -6.73
N GLU A 267 -4.95 12.71 -7.19
CA GLU A 267 -4.03 13.44 -8.07
C GLU A 267 -2.72 13.74 -7.33
N ALA A 268 -1.66 13.93 -8.07
CA ALA A 268 -0.40 14.40 -7.51
C ALA A 268 -0.54 15.85 -7.06
N TRP A 269 0.18 16.23 -6.03
CA TRP A 269 0.23 17.58 -5.51
C TRP A 269 1.64 18.17 -5.70
#